data_df2ba782cab5ff672189c057155378d9
#
_entry.id   df2ba782cab5ff672189c057155378d9
#
_cell.length_a   1.000
_cell.length_b   1.000
_cell.length_c   1.000
_cell.angle_alpha   90.00
_cell.angle_beta   90.00
_cell.angle_gamma   90.00
#
_symmetry.space_group_name_H-M   'P 1'
#
loop_
_entity.id
_entity.type
_entity.pdbx_description
1 polymer ?
#
loop_
_entity_poly.entity_id
_entity_poly.type
_entity_poly.pdbx_seq_one_letter_code
_entity_poly.pdbx_strand_id
1 'polypeptide(L)'
;MKKETLEKRTKIANDIMYYIYTHIETNIDIEELSIDLDISKFHMHRVFKEIFGRNIYESIKSIRLQKASNLLLTNRYSTISSIVNSCGYSSQSSFIKIFKDRFGM
;
A
#
# COMPACT_ATOMS: atom_id res chain seq x y z
N MET A 1 -27.41 -11.04 13.20
CA MET A 1 -26.45 -10.77 12.13
C MET A 1 -25.53 -11.95 11.93
N LYS A 2 -25.40 -12.41 10.71
CA LYS A 2 -24.45 -13.48 10.41
C LYS A 2 -23.02 -12.95 10.45
N LYS A 3 -22.14 -13.63 11.15
CA LYS A 3 -20.70 -13.33 11.08
C LYS A 3 -20.20 -13.70 9.69
N GLU A 4 -19.34 -12.88 9.13
CA GLU A 4 -18.64 -13.22 7.92
C GLU A 4 -17.74 -14.42 8.16
N THR A 5 -17.70 -15.33 7.19
CA THR A 5 -16.76 -16.44 7.25
C THR A 5 -15.33 -15.95 7.07
N LEU A 6 -14.38 -16.74 7.56
CA LEU A 6 -12.96 -16.46 7.35
C LEU A 6 -12.63 -16.38 5.86
N GLU A 7 -13.21 -17.27 5.07
CA GLU A 7 -13.04 -17.29 3.63
C GLU A 7 -13.47 -15.98 2.98
N LYS A 8 -14.62 -15.46 3.38
CA LYS A 8 -15.17 -14.20 2.87
C LYS A 8 -14.29 -13.00 3.26
N ARG A 9 -13.83 -12.97 4.50
CA ARG A 9 -12.94 -11.92 5.00
C ARG A 9 -11.59 -11.97 4.29
N THR A 10 -11.05 -13.15 4.07
CA THR A 10 -9.81 -13.32 3.34
C THR A 10 -9.92 -12.80 1.91
N LYS A 11 -11.06 -13.07 1.26
CA LYS A 11 -11.31 -12.55 -0.08
C LYS A 11 -11.32 -11.02 -0.10
N ILE A 12 -12.01 -10.41 0.84
CA ILE A 12 -12.05 -8.94 0.95
C ILE A 12 -10.63 -8.38 1.14
N ALA A 13 -9.87 -8.95 2.07
CA ALA A 13 -8.51 -8.50 2.33
C ALA A 13 -7.61 -8.64 1.10
N ASN A 14 -7.73 -9.74 0.36
CA ASN A 14 -6.97 -9.97 -0.87
C ASN A 14 -7.38 -8.99 -1.97
N ASP A 15 -8.65 -8.66 -2.09
CA ASP A 15 -9.13 -7.66 -3.06
C ASP A 15 -8.54 -6.27 -2.75
N ILE A 16 -8.45 -5.92 -1.47
CA ILE A 16 -7.84 -4.66 -1.05
C ILE A 16 -6.33 -4.67 -1.40
N MET A 17 -5.64 -5.75 -1.07
CA MET A 17 -4.21 -5.88 -1.36
C MET A 17 -3.94 -5.81 -2.86
N TYR A 18 -4.77 -6.45 -3.67
CA TYR A 18 -4.65 -6.40 -5.12
C TYR A 18 -4.82 -4.97 -5.63
N TYR A 19 -5.79 -4.23 -5.11
CA TYR A 19 -5.99 -2.82 -5.45
C TYR A 19 -4.75 -2.01 -5.11
N ILE A 20 -4.18 -2.22 -3.93
CA ILE A 20 -2.98 -1.51 -3.50
C ILE A 20 -1.83 -1.74 -4.48
N TYR A 21 -1.56 -2.99 -4.84
CA TYR A 21 -0.47 -3.32 -5.76
C TYR A 21 -0.69 -2.73 -7.16
N THR A 22 -1.92 -2.77 -7.65
CA THR A 22 -2.20 -2.27 -8.99
C THR A 22 -2.21 -0.75 -9.08
N HIS A 23 -2.37 -0.06 -7.95
CA HIS A 23 -2.41 1.41 -7.89
C HIS A 23 -1.23 2.02 -7.14
N ILE A 24 -0.17 1.23 -6.94
CA ILE A 24 0.95 1.68 -6.08
C ILE A 24 1.68 2.90 -6.64
N GLU A 25 1.69 3.06 -7.96
CA GLU A 25 2.36 4.19 -8.62
C GLU A 25 1.50 5.45 -8.69
N THR A 26 0.24 5.34 -8.31
CA THR A 26 -0.73 6.42 -8.41
C THR A 26 -1.34 6.72 -7.04
N ASN A 27 -2.32 7.61 -7.03
CA ASN A 27 -3.04 7.92 -5.81
C ASN A 27 -4.00 6.78 -5.45
N ILE A 28 -3.90 6.29 -4.23
CA ILE A 28 -4.76 5.23 -3.73
C ILE A 28 -5.94 5.86 -3.00
N ASP A 29 -7.14 5.63 -3.51
CA ASP A 29 -8.37 6.17 -2.95
C ASP A 29 -9.17 5.07 -2.24
N ILE A 30 -9.06 5.05 -0.92
CA ILE A 30 -9.72 4.05 -0.08
C ILE A 30 -11.23 4.21 -0.09
N GLU A 31 -11.74 5.43 -0.23
CA GLU A 31 -13.18 5.66 -0.33
C GLU A 31 -13.76 5.06 -1.60
N GLU A 32 -13.09 5.28 -2.72
CA GLU A 32 -13.49 4.69 -3.99
C GLU A 32 -13.52 3.17 -3.89
N LEU A 33 -12.49 2.59 -3.30
CA LEU A 33 -12.42 1.15 -3.11
C LEU A 33 -13.55 0.63 -2.22
N SER A 34 -13.92 1.36 -1.17
CA SER A 34 -15.02 0.95 -0.29
C SER A 34 -16.35 0.93 -1.04
N ILE A 35 -16.55 1.89 -1.94
CA ILE A 35 -17.74 1.93 -2.80
C ILE A 35 -17.75 0.75 -3.74
N ASP A 36 -16.63 0.48 -4.41
CA ASP A 36 -16.50 -0.63 -5.35
C ASP A 36 -16.74 -1.99 -4.71
N LEU A 37 -16.26 -2.17 -3.48
CA LEU A 37 -16.46 -3.41 -2.72
C LEU A 37 -17.77 -3.47 -1.98
N ASP A 38 -18.54 -2.37 -1.98
CA ASP A 38 -19.82 -2.25 -1.27
C ASP A 38 -19.70 -2.58 0.21
N ILE A 39 -18.65 -2.09 0.85
CA ILE A 39 -18.44 -2.22 2.30
C ILE A 39 -17.93 -0.88 2.86
N SER A 40 -18.11 -0.67 4.16
CA SER A 40 -17.65 0.55 4.80
C SER A 40 -16.14 0.59 4.89
N LYS A 41 -15.56 1.79 4.94
CA LYS A 41 -14.12 1.94 5.20
C LYS A 41 -13.72 1.27 6.50
N PHE A 42 -14.55 1.41 7.52
CA PHE A 42 -14.36 0.79 8.83
C PHE A 42 -14.19 -0.71 8.71
N HIS A 43 -15.08 -1.34 7.96
CA HIS A 43 -15.06 -2.78 7.75
C HIS A 43 -13.81 -3.19 6.97
N MET A 44 -13.46 -2.44 5.93
CA MET A 44 -12.25 -2.69 5.15
C MET A 44 -10.99 -2.68 6.03
N HIS A 45 -10.83 -1.62 6.82
CA HIS A 45 -9.65 -1.50 7.70
C HIS A 45 -9.59 -2.64 8.71
N ARG A 46 -10.72 -2.99 9.30
CA ARG A 46 -10.79 -4.08 10.29
C ARG A 46 -10.39 -5.41 9.67
N VAL A 47 -11.01 -5.75 8.55
CA VAL A 47 -10.75 -7.04 7.87
C VAL A 47 -9.32 -7.13 7.40
N PHE A 48 -8.80 -6.06 6.80
CA PHE A 48 -7.43 -6.04 6.31
C PHE A 48 -6.43 -6.26 7.44
N LYS A 49 -6.59 -5.55 8.55
CA LYS A 49 -5.70 -5.71 9.70
C LYS A 49 -5.81 -7.11 10.32
N GLU A 50 -7.02 -7.65 10.36
CA GLU A 50 -7.26 -9.01 10.87
C GLU A 50 -6.50 -10.06 10.08
N ILE A 51 -6.52 -9.95 8.75
CA ILE A 51 -5.92 -10.95 7.87
C ILE A 51 -4.40 -10.76 7.72
N PHE A 52 -3.95 -9.52 7.56
CA PHE A 52 -2.55 -9.23 7.25
C PHE A 52 -1.72 -8.76 8.45
N GLY A 53 -2.35 -8.48 9.60
CA GLY A 53 -1.64 -8.08 10.81
C GLY A 53 -1.16 -6.64 10.86
N ARG A 54 -1.44 -5.85 9.82
CA ARG A 54 -1.10 -4.42 9.77
C ARG A 54 -2.19 -3.65 9.04
N ASN A 55 -2.27 -2.34 9.29
CA ASN A 55 -3.31 -1.55 8.66
C ASN A 55 -2.98 -1.23 7.19
N ILE A 56 -3.99 -0.75 6.46
CA ILE A 56 -3.88 -0.46 5.03
C ILE A 56 -2.78 0.54 4.74
N TYR A 57 -2.72 1.64 5.49
CA TYR A 57 -1.75 2.72 5.25
C TYR A 57 -0.31 2.26 5.49
N GLU A 58 -0.09 1.48 6.53
CA GLU A 58 1.22 0.89 6.80
C GLU A 58 1.65 -0.04 5.67
N SER A 59 0.71 -0.81 5.13
CA SER A 59 0.98 -1.71 4.01
C SER A 59 1.34 -0.95 2.75
N ILE A 60 0.61 0.12 2.42
CA ILE A 60 0.92 0.99 1.28
C ILE A 60 2.33 1.56 1.41
N LYS A 61 2.64 2.09 2.58
CA LYS A 61 3.95 2.68 2.89
C LYS A 61 5.07 1.66 2.72
N SER A 62 4.87 0.47 3.26
CA SER A 62 5.85 -0.62 3.18
C SER A 62 6.08 -1.08 1.74
N ILE A 63 5.01 -1.25 0.97
CA ILE A 63 5.10 -1.69 -0.43
C ILE A 63 5.80 -0.63 -1.29
N ARG A 64 5.48 0.64 -1.12
CA ARG A 64 6.15 1.73 -1.84
C ARG A 64 7.63 1.79 -1.53
N LEU A 65 7.98 1.65 -0.25
CA LEU A 65 9.36 1.67 0.17
C LEU A 65 10.13 0.47 -0.38
N GLN A 66 9.53 -0.72 -0.35
CA GLN A 66 10.15 -1.93 -0.88
C GLN A 66 10.41 -1.80 -2.38
N LYS A 67 9.44 -1.28 -3.12
CA LYS A 67 9.59 -1.07 -4.56
C LYS A 67 10.70 -0.06 -4.87
N ALA A 68 10.72 1.06 -4.15
CA ALA A 68 11.76 2.08 -4.34
C ALA A 68 13.14 1.53 -4.01
N SER A 69 13.27 0.77 -2.92
CA SER A 69 14.54 0.16 -2.52
C SER A 69 15.04 -0.82 -3.58
N ASN A 70 14.16 -1.65 -4.12
CA ASN A 70 14.52 -2.59 -5.18
C ASN A 70 15.02 -1.87 -6.43
N LEU A 71 14.36 -0.79 -6.82
CA LEU A 71 14.77 0.00 -7.98
C LEU A 71 16.11 0.68 -7.76
N LEU A 72 16.38 1.19 -6.56
CA LEU A 72 17.66 1.79 -6.22
C LEU A 72 18.81 0.77 -6.30
N LEU A 73 18.55 -0.47 -5.88
CA LEU A 73 19.55 -1.52 -5.86
C LEU A 73 19.79 -2.13 -7.24
N THR A 74 18.78 -2.16 -8.09
CA THR A 74 18.85 -2.90 -9.36
C THR A 74 18.97 -2.03 -10.60
N ASN A 75 18.60 -0.74 -10.51
CA ASN A 75 18.58 0.14 -11.66
C ASN A 75 19.55 1.31 -11.50
N ARG A 76 20.77 1.12 -11.97
CA ARG A 76 21.86 2.09 -11.84
C ARG A 76 21.65 3.39 -12.62
N TYR A 77 20.79 3.36 -13.62
CA TYR A 77 20.60 4.49 -14.54
C TYR A 77 19.39 5.35 -14.20
N SER A 78 18.59 4.95 -13.22
CA SER A 78 17.43 5.73 -12.80
C SER A 78 17.82 6.78 -11.79
N THR A 79 17.28 8.00 -11.96
CA THR A 79 17.45 9.05 -10.97
C THR A 79 16.52 8.80 -9.78
N ILE A 80 16.85 9.40 -8.63
CA ILE A 80 15.97 9.35 -7.46
C ILE A 80 14.59 9.90 -7.80
N SER A 81 14.52 10.99 -8.57
CA SER A 81 13.25 11.57 -9.01
C SER A 81 12.39 10.59 -9.79
N SER A 82 13.00 9.86 -10.72
CA SER A 82 12.31 8.85 -11.52
C SER A 82 11.75 7.73 -10.64
N ILE A 83 12.55 7.24 -9.70
CA ILE A 83 12.17 6.18 -8.77
C ILE A 83 11.03 6.63 -7.87
N VAL A 84 11.11 7.83 -7.32
CA VAL A 84 10.08 8.42 -6.47
C VAL A 84 8.76 8.50 -7.21
N ASN A 85 8.78 8.98 -8.45
CA ASN A 85 7.56 9.09 -9.26
C ASN A 85 6.94 7.72 -9.56
N SER A 86 7.76 6.74 -9.90
CA SER A 86 7.26 5.40 -10.26
C SER A 86 6.76 4.60 -9.05
N CYS A 87 7.06 5.04 -7.84
CA CYS A 87 6.63 4.36 -6.62
C CYS A 87 5.50 5.06 -5.88
N GLY A 88 4.92 6.12 -6.48
CA GLY A 88 3.77 6.78 -5.91
C GLY A 88 4.06 7.78 -4.80
N TYR A 89 5.31 8.20 -4.63
CA TYR A 89 5.64 9.25 -3.67
C TYR A 89 5.32 10.64 -4.24
N SER A 90 4.82 11.51 -3.38
CA SER A 90 4.46 12.87 -3.79
C SER A 90 5.67 13.77 -4.02
N SER A 91 6.80 13.47 -3.38
CA SER A 91 8.02 14.25 -3.51
C SER A 91 9.24 13.43 -3.15
N GLN A 92 10.39 13.88 -3.65
CA GLN A 92 11.69 13.28 -3.32
C GLN A 92 11.98 13.42 -1.82
N SER A 93 11.60 14.55 -1.22
CA SER A 93 11.80 14.79 0.21
C SER A 93 11.03 13.78 1.07
N SER A 94 9.78 13.49 0.71
CA SER A 94 8.96 12.48 1.39
C SER A 94 9.62 11.11 1.33
N PHE A 95 10.12 10.72 0.16
CA PHE A 95 10.80 9.44 0.00
C PHE A 95 12.07 9.36 0.86
N ILE A 96 12.92 10.38 0.80
CA ILE A 96 14.18 10.41 1.55
C ILE A 96 13.92 10.28 3.05
N LYS A 97 12.94 11.00 3.57
CA LYS A 97 12.58 10.94 4.98
C LYS A 97 12.15 9.53 5.39
N ILE A 98 11.26 8.92 4.62
CA ILE A 98 10.76 7.57 4.91
C ILE A 98 11.90 6.56 4.81
N PHE A 99 12.74 6.68 3.80
CA PHE A 99 13.87 5.78 3.60
C PHE A 99 14.85 5.83 4.78
N LYS A 100 15.19 7.03 5.23
CA LYS A 100 16.07 7.22 6.37
C LYS A 100 15.47 6.66 7.66
N ASP A 101 14.18 6.90 7.90
CA ASP A 101 13.48 6.38 9.07
C ASP A 101 13.49 4.86 9.08
N ARG A 102 13.29 4.24 7.93
CA ARG A 102 13.20 2.79 7.80
C ARG A 102 14.56 2.10 7.95
N PHE A 103 15.60 2.68 7.37
CA PHE A 103 16.93 2.05 7.32
C PHE A 103 17.93 2.65 8.31
N GLY A 104 17.52 3.63 9.10
CA GLY A 104 18.37 4.20 10.16
C GLY A 104 19.56 5.00 9.68
N MET A 105 19.45 5.56 8.49
CA MET A 105 20.53 6.36 7.91
C MET A 105 20.34 7.84 8.15
#